data_e86d690d9e9da4439781cd9776eccfa9
#
_entry.id   e86d690d9e9da4439781cd9776eccfa9
#
_cell.length_a   1.000
_cell.length_b   1.000
_cell.length_c   1.000
_cell.angle_alpha   90.00
_cell.angle_beta   90.00
_cell.angle_gamma   90.00
#
_symmetry.space_group_name_H-M   'P 1'
#
loop_
_entity.id
_entity.type
_entity.pdbx_description
1 polymer ?
#
loop_
_entity_poly.entity_id
_entity_poly.type
_entity_poly.pdbx_seq_one_letter_code
_entity_poly.pdbx_strand_id
1 'polypeptide(L)'
;MTDLIVIGGGLAGSEAAWQAAQRGLKVRLFEMRPSLQTGAHQTRDLAELVCSNSLGSNLPDRASGLLKNEMRILGSMLLECAESASLPAGGALAVDRELFAHLVTERIGNHPDIEIVREEMKEIPTTPAIIASGPLTSPALSQSIAALSSEDHLFFFDAIAPVIHADSINLNIAFRASRYGTGEQDEGDYINCPFTKEEYYAFVDALMKAERIELRSFEEAIKSGVKAGHFFEGCLPVEIIAERGVDSLAFGPMRPVGIRDPRTNKRPYALVQLRQDNLAGSLYNLVGFQTNLKFPEQKRVLRLIPGLENAEFLRYGQMHRNTFIASPKLMRPTLQHITRDDLFFAGQITGVEGYMGNIATGLLAGINTARLHHHEQPITLPRTSMLGALCHYVTHADLKDFQPMKANFGILPPLESKIAKRERGRAYAERALVDLQFALSRATEGSEVEA
;
A
#
# COMPACT_ATOMS: atom_id res chain seq x y z
N MET A 1 -16.19 16.29 25.16
CA MET A 1 -16.51 14.84 25.22
C MET A 1 -15.97 14.26 23.91
N THR A 2 -15.44 13.09 23.90
CA THR A 2 -14.91 12.45 22.67
C THR A 2 -16.05 11.76 21.95
N ASP A 3 -16.20 12.00 20.65
CA ASP A 3 -17.26 11.41 19.84
C ASP A 3 -16.79 10.14 19.12
N LEU A 4 -15.47 10.05 18.81
CA LEU A 4 -14.88 8.95 18.06
C LEU A 4 -13.47 8.60 18.56
N ILE A 5 -13.20 7.31 18.69
CA ILE A 5 -11.85 6.77 18.89
C ILE A 5 -11.37 6.16 17.58
N VAL A 6 -10.18 6.58 17.12
CA VAL A 6 -9.48 5.95 15.98
C VAL A 6 -8.24 5.25 16.50
N ILE A 7 -8.06 3.97 16.17
CA ILE A 7 -6.96 3.13 16.64
C ILE A 7 -5.99 2.86 15.51
N GLY A 8 -4.78 3.43 15.60
CA GLY A 8 -3.70 3.35 14.63
C GLY A 8 -3.53 4.64 13.84
N GLY A 9 -2.41 5.32 14.04
CA GLY A 9 -2.01 6.56 13.32
C GLY A 9 -1.29 6.29 11.99
N GLY A 10 -1.58 5.15 11.35
CA GLY A 10 -1.11 4.85 9.99
C GLY A 10 -1.92 5.56 8.92
N LEU A 11 -1.75 5.13 7.65
CA LEU A 11 -2.43 5.75 6.50
C LEU A 11 -3.95 5.81 6.65
N ALA A 12 -4.57 4.67 6.98
CA ALA A 12 -6.03 4.58 7.09
C ALA A 12 -6.57 5.37 8.28
N GLY A 13 -5.93 5.27 9.45
CA GLY A 13 -6.41 5.95 10.64
C GLY A 13 -6.22 7.46 10.60
N SER A 14 -5.12 7.95 10.05
CA SER A 14 -4.91 9.39 9.84
C SER A 14 -5.96 9.98 8.90
N GLU A 15 -6.25 9.31 7.79
CA GLU A 15 -7.31 9.75 6.86
C GLU A 15 -8.69 9.68 7.53
N ALA A 16 -8.99 8.61 8.25
CA ALA A 16 -10.28 8.45 8.94
C ALA A 16 -10.50 9.52 10.02
N ALA A 17 -9.48 9.79 10.84
CA ALA A 17 -9.53 10.84 11.85
C ALA A 17 -9.79 12.22 11.23
N TRP A 18 -9.07 12.54 10.14
CA TRP A 18 -9.29 13.78 9.41
C TRP A 18 -10.71 13.90 8.88
N GLN A 19 -11.20 12.88 8.17
CA GLN A 19 -12.52 12.90 7.55
C GLN A 19 -13.66 13.04 8.59
N ALA A 20 -13.52 12.38 9.74
CA ALA A 20 -14.49 12.49 10.84
C ALA A 20 -14.44 13.89 11.45
N ALA A 21 -13.26 14.43 11.74
CA ALA A 21 -13.09 15.74 12.35
C ALA A 21 -13.56 16.87 11.43
N GLN A 22 -13.27 16.80 10.13
CA GLN A 22 -13.79 17.77 9.13
C GLN A 22 -15.33 17.79 9.07
N ARG A 23 -16.00 16.77 9.60
CA ARG A 23 -17.46 16.67 9.71
C ARG A 23 -17.97 16.90 11.12
N GLY A 24 -17.16 17.54 11.98
CA GLY A 24 -17.55 18.06 13.29
C GLY A 24 -17.42 17.08 14.46
N LEU A 25 -16.82 15.88 14.27
CA LEU A 25 -16.57 14.97 15.38
C LEU A 25 -15.30 15.33 16.14
N LYS A 26 -15.33 15.20 17.47
CA LYS A 26 -14.14 15.25 18.34
C LYS A 26 -13.50 13.88 18.38
N VAL A 27 -12.30 13.77 17.79
CA VAL A 27 -11.60 12.51 17.55
C VAL A 27 -10.40 12.36 18.48
N ARG A 28 -10.24 11.18 19.10
CA ARG A 28 -8.99 10.76 19.72
C ARG A 28 -8.32 9.71 18.85
N LEU A 29 -7.17 10.07 18.29
CA LEU A 29 -6.36 9.18 17.46
C LEU A 29 -5.25 8.53 18.30
N PHE A 30 -5.38 7.23 18.54
CA PHE A 30 -4.40 6.45 19.28
C PHE A 30 -3.32 5.90 18.36
N GLU A 31 -2.05 6.21 18.68
CA GLU A 31 -0.87 5.69 18.01
C GLU A 31 0.14 5.19 19.04
N MET A 32 0.49 3.92 18.98
CA MET A 32 1.36 3.30 19.98
C MET A 32 2.83 3.78 19.93
N ARG A 33 3.28 4.33 18.80
CA ARG A 33 4.64 4.90 18.69
C ARG A 33 4.71 6.30 19.29
N PRO A 34 5.80 6.70 19.90
CA PRO A 34 7.07 5.98 20.05
C PRO A 34 7.13 5.02 21.25
N SER A 35 6.09 4.93 22.09
CA SER A 35 6.11 4.14 23.33
C SER A 35 6.27 2.64 23.06
N LEU A 36 5.64 2.11 22.02
CA LEU A 36 5.79 0.75 21.53
C LEU A 36 6.19 0.78 20.06
N GLN A 37 7.39 0.33 19.77
CA GLN A 37 7.94 0.29 18.42
C GLN A 37 7.50 -0.98 17.67
N THR A 38 7.36 -0.86 16.35
CA THR A 38 7.20 -1.99 15.44
C THR A 38 8.53 -2.29 14.75
N GLY A 39 8.68 -3.49 14.20
CA GLY A 39 9.88 -3.85 13.46
C GLY A 39 10.07 -3.10 12.12
N ALA A 40 9.02 -2.41 11.61
CA ALA A 40 9.05 -1.78 10.30
C ALA A 40 9.14 -0.25 10.35
N HIS A 41 8.58 0.39 11.37
CA HIS A 41 8.59 1.84 11.51
C HIS A 41 9.90 2.34 12.13
N GLN A 42 10.32 3.53 11.77
CA GLN A 42 11.57 4.15 12.23
C GLN A 42 11.34 5.49 12.94
N THR A 43 10.23 6.15 12.65
CA THR A 43 9.91 7.48 13.18
C THR A 43 8.68 7.44 14.09
N ARG A 44 8.40 8.58 14.72
CA ARG A 44 7.14 8.80 15.45
C ARG A 44 6.03 9.39 14.59
N ASP A 45 6.33 9.73 13.33
CA ASP A 45 5.39 10.41 12.46
C ASP A 45 4.22 9.50 12.06
N LEU A 46 3.07 10.12 11.88
CA LEU A 46 1.88 9.44 11.38
C LEU A 46 2.05 9.07 9.91
N ALA A 47 1.27 8.10 9.44
CA ALA A 47 1.24 7.67 8.05
C ALA A 47 2.61 7.29 7.45
N GLU A 48 3.59 6.86 8.24
CA GLU A 48 4.92 6.45 7.75
C GLU A 48 4.83 5.31 6.75
N LEU A 49 5.47 5.48 5.58
CA LEU A 49 5.52 4.48 4.52
C LEU A 49 6.64 3.48 4.78
N VAL A 50 6.32 2.26 5.17
CA VAL A 50 7.29 1.25 5.62
C VAL A 50 7.89 0.40 4.50
N CYS A 51 7.18 0.16 3.40
CA CYS A 51 7.63 -0.73 2.32
C CYS A 51 8.31 0.05 1.18
N SER A 52 7.53 0.73 0.37
CA SER A 52 7.96 1.46 -0.84
C SER A 52 7.57 2.93 -0.68
N ASN A 53 8.18 3.82 -1.45
CA ASN A 53 7.74 5.21 -1.52
C ASN A 53 6.74 5.45 -2.68
N SER A 54 6.30 4.39 -3.38
CA SER A 54 5.33 4.51 -4.48
C SER A 54 3.91 4.25 -4.00
N LEU A 55 3.05 5.18 -4.34
CA LEU A 55 1.61 5.07 -4.18
C LEU A 55 0.91 4.52 -5.45
N GLY A 56 1.70 3.89 -6.32
CA GLY A 56 1.21 3.25 -7.54
C GLY A 56 0.95 4.21 -8.70
N SER A 57 0.42 3.69 -9.82
CA SER A 57 0.18 4.49 -11.03
C SER A 57 -0.75 5.68 -10.77
N ASN A 58 -0.40 6.83 -11.33
CA ASN A 58 -1.22 8.05 -11.33
C ASN A 58 -2.01 8.25 -12.64
N LEU A 59 -1.80 7.34 -13.62
CA LEU A 59 -2.48 7.40 -14.91
C LEU A 59 -3.98 7.07 -14.74
N PRO A 60 -4.90 7.90 -15.27
CA PRO A 60 -6.34 7.77 -15.02
C PRO A 60 -6.95 6.48 -15.58
N ASP A 61 -6.33 5.89 -16.61
CA ASP A 61 -6.75 4.64 -17.25
C ASP A 61 -6.18 3.38 -16.56
N ARG A 62 -5.59 3.54 -15.37
CA ARG A 62 -5.08 2.46 -14.51
C ARG A 62 -5.92 2.37 -13.23
N ALA A 63 -6.08 1.18 -12.70
CA ALA A 63 -6.89 0.95 -11.51
C ALA A 63 -6.47 1.80 -10.29
N SER A 64 -5.16 1.95 -10.06
CA SER A 64 -4.65 2.81 -8.99
C SER A 64 -4.87 4.31 -9.26
N GLY A 65 -4.78 4.73 -10.53
CA GLY A 65 -5.09 6.12 -10.91
C GLY A 65 -6.58 6.42 -10.81
N LEU A 66 -7.44 5.49 -11.21
CA LEU A 66 -8.88 5.59 -10.99
C LEU A 66 -9.20 5.78 -9.50
N LEU A 67 -8.65 4.91 -8.63
CA LEU A 67 -8.86 5.03 -7.18
C LEU A 67 -8.45 6.40 -6.66
N LYS A 68 -7.32 6.96 -7.12
CA LYS A 68 -6.91 8.33 -6.74
C LYS A 68 -7.89 9.39 -7.20
N ASN A 69 -8.46 9.24 -8.41
CA ASN A 69 -9.48 10.18 -8.89
C ASN A 69 -10.75 10.12 -8.04
N GLU A 70 -11.18 8.94 -7.63
CA GLU A 70 -12.28 8.76 -6.67
C GLU A 70 -11.97 9.43 -5.33
N MET A 71 -10.75 9.24 -4.82
CA MET A 71 -10.31 9.86 -3.57
C MET A 71 -10.24 11.39 -3.64
N ARG A 72 -9.86 11.97 -4.80
CA ARG A 72 -9.91 13.44 -5.01
C ARG A 72 -11.35 13.94 -4.94
N ILE A 73 -12.30 13.25 -5.56
CA ILE A 73 -13.73 13.59 -5.49
C ILE A 73 -14.24 13.54 -4.05
N LEU A 74 -13.76 12.58 -3.26
CA LEU A 74 -14.14 12.40 -1.86
C LEU A 74 -13.36 13.29 -0.88
N GLY A 75 -12.37 14.06 -1.35
CA GLY A 75 -11.60 15.01 -0.54
C GLY A 75 -10.56 14.37 0.38
N SER A 76 -9.74 13.45 -0.13
CA SER A 76 -8.67 12.80 0.64
C SER A 76 -7.54 13.76 1.00
N MET A 77 -7.31 14.00 2.29
CA MET A 77 -6.23 14.83 2.79
C MET A 77 -4.85 14.18 2.59
N LEU A 78 -4.75 12.86 2.81
CA LEU A 78 -3.49 12.16 2.62
C LEU A 78 -3.04 12.14 1.15
N LEU A 79 -3.99 12.12 0.21
CA LEU A 79 -3.65 12.23 -1.21
C LEU A 79 -3.09 13.62 -1.55
N GLU A 80 -3.64 14.70 -0.99
CA GLU A 80 -3.09 16.06 -1.13
C GLU A 80 -1.66 16.16 -0.57
N CYS A 81 -1.42 15.59 0.62
CA CYS A 81 -0.07 15.51 1.20
C CYS A 81 0.89 14.72 0.30
N ALA A 82 0.42 13.63 -0.28
CA ALA A 82 1.22 12.81 -1.20
C ALA A 82 1.58 13.56 -2.49
N GLU A 83 0.65 14.33 -3.04
CA GLU A 83 0.90 15.18 -4.21
C GLU A 83 1.89 16.30 -3.91
N SER A 84 1.80 16.89 -2.70
CA SER A 84 2.74 17.91 -2.23
C SER A 84 4.15 17.39 -1.96
N ALA A 85 4.29 16.10 -1.63
CA ALA A 85 5.57 15.42 -1.40
C ALA A 85 6.04 14.60 -2.61
N SER A 86 5.46 14.83 -3.80
CA SER A 86 5.70 13.99 -4.98
C SER A 86 7.14 14.09 -5.50
N LEU A 87 7.59 12.97 -6.07
CA LEU A 87 8.89 12.80 -6.71
C LEU A 87 8.69 12.35 -8.15
N PRO A 88 9.58 12.73 -9.08
CA PRO A 88 9.58 12.21 -10.44
C PRO A 88 9.65 10.69 -10.48
N ALA A 89 8.63 10.04 -11.04
CA ALA A 89 8.52 8.58 -11.12
C ALA A 89 7.72 8.11 -12.34
N GLY A 90 7.82 8.77 -13.47
CA GLY A 90 7.09 8.49 -14.69
C GLY A 90 5.57 8.55 -14.46
N GLY A 91 4.85 7.49 -14.83
CA GLY A 91 3.40 7.41 -14.61
C GLY A 91 2.97 6.98 -13.20
N ALA A 92 3.87 6.94 -12.22
CA ALA A 92 3.57 6.60 -10.84
C ALA A 92 3.60 7.84 -9.93
N LEU A 93 2.79 7.84 -8.88
CA LEU A 93 2.95 8.78 -7.77
C LEU A 93 3.94 8.18 -6.78
N ALA A 94 5.17 8.67 -6.75
CA ALA A 94 6.15 8.39 -5.71
C ALA A 94 6.31 9.63 -4.83
N VAL A 95 6.66 9.44 -3.56
CA VAL A 95 6.78 10.54 -2.61
C VAL A 95 8.09 10.47 -1.84
N ASP A 96 8.56 11.63 -1.39
CA ASP A 96 9.52 11.71 -0.29
C ASP A 96 8.82 11.23 0.98
N ARG A 97 9.30 10.12 1.56
CA ARG A 97 8.62 9.46 2.67
C ARG A 97 8.56 10.30 3.93
N GLU A 98 9.68 10.98 4.24
CA GLU A 98 9.81 11.77 5.44
C GLU A 98 8.95 13.03 5.34
N LEU A 99 9.02 13.72 4.20
CA LEU A 99 8.17 14.88 3.95
C LEU A 99 6.68 14.51 3.98
N PHE A 100 6.29 13.41 3.34
CA PHE A 100 4.90 12.96 3.35
C PHE A 100 4.39 12.69 4.78
N ALA A 101 5.13 11.90 5.56
CA ALA A 101 4.77 11.59 6.93
C ALA A 101 4.72 12.84 7.82
N HIS A 102 5.68 13.77 7.63
CA HIS A 102 5.72 15.04 8.32
C HIS A 102 4.48 15.90 8.01
N LEU A 103 4.14 16.09 6.74
CA LEU A 103 2.97 16.86 6.30
C LEU A 103 1.66 16.30 6.89
N VAL A 104 1.50 14.97 6.88
CA VAL A 104 0.34 14.32 7.50
C VAL A 104 0.30 14.56 9.01
N THR A 105 1.45 14.38 9.69
CA THR A 105 1.55 14.59 11.14
C THR A 105 1.22 16.01 11.53
N GLU A 106 1.72 17.00 10.78
CA GLU A 106 1.47 18.41 11.00
C GLU A 106 -0.01 18.75 10.80
N ARG A 107 -0.63 18.30 9.70
CA ARG A 107 -2.06 18.57 9.43
C ARG A 107 -2.96 17.98 10.50
N ILE A 108 -2.72 16.72 10.90
CA ILE A 108 -3.50 16.06 11.97
C ILE A 108 -3.27 16.75 13.31
N GLY A 109 -2.02 17.06 13.65
CA GLY A 109 -1.66 17.70 14.92
C GLY A 109 -2.18 19.13 15.09
N ASN A 110 -2.39 19.84 13.99
CA ASN A 110 -2.93 21.21 14.00
C ASN A 110 -4.45 21.25 13.92
N HIS A 111 -5.15 20.13 13.75
CA HIS A 111 -6.61 20.12 13.70
C HIS A 111 -7.21 20.27 15.10
N PRO A 112 -8.09 21.26 15.35
CA PRO A 112 -8.59 21.56 16.69
C PRO A 112 -9.44 20.44 17.32
N ASP A 113 -10.06 19.60 16.51
CA ASP A 113 -10.93 18.50 16.95
C ASP A 113 -10.24 17.13 16.91
N ILE A 114 -8.91 17.07 16.72
CA ILE A 114 -8.15 15.81 16.76
C ILE A 114 -7.13 15.85 17.91
N GLU A 115 -7.28 14.97 18.87
CA GLU A 115 -6.29 14.71 19.92
C GLU A 115 -5.45 13.47 19.55
N ILE A 116 -4.13 13.64 19.37
CA ILE A 116 -3.21 12.51 19.16
C ILE A 116 -2.82 11.95 20.53
N VAL A 117 -3.16 10.70 20.80
CA VAL A 117 -2.81 9.98 22.03
C VAL A 117 -1.71 8.96 21.72
N ARG A 118 -0.50 9.18 22.29
CA ARG A 118 0.68 8.33 22.07
C ARG A 118 0.72 7.14 23.03
N GLU A 119 -0.30 6.28 22.94
CA GLU A 119 -0.47 5.10 23.77
C GLU A 119 -0.98 3.91 22.96
N GLU A 120 -0.63 2.70 23.42
CA GLU A 120 -1.18 1.47 22.87
C GLU A 120 -2.64 1.29 23.32
N MET A 121 -3.57 1.20 22.39
CA MET A 121 -4.91 0.70 22.66
C MET A 121 -4.90 -0.83 22.64
N LYS A 122 -5.17 -1.45 23.80
CA LYS A 122 -5.10 -2.91 23.98
C LYS A 122 -6.43 -3.61 23.76
N GLU A 123 -7.53 -2.89 23.94
CA GLU A 123 -8.88 -3.42 23.85
C GLU A 123 -9.74 -2.57 22.94
N ILE A 124 -10.76 -3.19 22.34
CA ILE A 124 -11.74 -2.47 21.53
C ILE A 124 -12.64 -1.65 22.47
N PRO A 125 -12.75 -0.33 22.30
CA PRO A 125 -13.58 0.50 23.17
C PRO A 125 -15.06 0.18 22.98
N THR A 126 -15.85 0.47 24.02
CA THR A 126 -17.32 0.35 23.97
C THR A 126 -18.01 1.55 23.33
N THR A 127 -17.28 2.64 23.10
CA THR A 127 -17.71 3.85 22.40
C THR A 127 -17.47 3.73 20.89
N PRO A 128 -18.04 4.62 20.04
CA PRO A 128 -17.81 4.60 18.61
C PRO A 128 -16.33 4.56 18.27
N ALA A 129 -15.93 3.64 17.37
CA ALA A 129 -14.52 3.44 17.06
C ALA A 129 -14.26 3.01 15.61
N ILE A 130 -13.06 3.40 15.10
CA ILE A 130 -12.48 2.89 13.85
C ILE A 130 -11.19 2.15 14.18
N ILE A 131 -11.11 0.86 13.86
CA ILE A 131 -9.89 0.07 13.97
C ILE A 131 -9.14 0.16 12.65
N ALA A 132 -8.03 0.91 12.66
CA ALA A 132 -7.14 1.15 11.52
C ALA A 132 -5.68 0.81 11.87
N SER A 133 -5.49 -0.18 12.74
CA SER A 133 -4.19 -0.57 13.32
C SER A 133 -3.22 -1.20 12.34
N GLY A 134 -3.68 -1.51 11.13
CA GLY A 134 -2.85 -1.99 10.03
C GLY A 134 -2.31 -3.41 10.23
N PRO A 135 -1.29 -3.80 9.44
CA PRO A 135 -0.78 -5.17 9.43
C PRO A 135 0.07 -5.53 10.65
N LEU A 136 0.59 -4.53 11.35
CA LEU A 136 1.47 -4.66 12.51
C LEU A 136 0.71 -4.36 13.83
N THR A 137 -0.55 -4.74 13.88
CA THR A 137 -1.41 -4.66 15.08
C THR A 137 -0.74 -5.33 16.27
N SER A 138 -0.78 -4.68 17.42
CA SER A 138 -0.17 -5.22 18.65
C SER A 138 -0.81 -6.54 19.08
N PRO A 139 -0.08 -7.41 19.79
CA PRO A 139 -0.63 -8.69 20.25
C PRO A 139 -1.87 -8.54 21.12
N ALA A 140 -1.91 -7.52 21.99
CA ALA A 140 -3.05 -7.28 22.89
C ALA A 140 -4.29 -6.89 22.08
N LEU A 141 -4.19 -5.92 21.17
CA LEU A 141 -5.31 -5.53 20.33
C LEU A 141 -5.75 -6.66 19.39
N SER A 142 -4.79 -7.44 18.85
CA SER A 142 -5.12 -8.62 18.04
C SER A 142 -5.96 -9.63 18.82
N GLN A 143 -5.63 -9.90 20.08
CA GLN A 143 -6.43 -10.79 20.93
C GLN A 143 -7.85 -10.23 21.18
N SER A 144 -7.97 -8.92 21.41
CA SER A 144 -9.27 -8.26 21.59
C SER A 144 -10.14 -8.36 20.33
N ILE A 145 -9.54 -8.18 19.15
CA ILE A 145 -10.26 -8.34 17.86
C ILE A 145 -10.66 -9.80 17.64
N ALA A 146 -9.78 -10.76 17.93
CA ALA A 146 -10.10 -12.20 17.82
C ALA A 146 -11.26 -12.60 18.74
N ALA A 147 -11.27 -12.08 19.98
CA ALA A 147 -12.36 -12.32 20.92
C ALA A 147 -13.72 -11.78 20.45
N LEU A 148 -13.72 -10.62 19.75
CA LEU A 148 -14.92 -10.06 19.14
C LEU A 148 -15.44 -10.91 17.97
N SER A 149 -14.55 -11.47 17.19
CA SER A 149 -14.87 -12.16 15.95
C SER A 149 -15.17 -13.64 16.11
N SER A 150 -14.74 -14.27 17.22
CA SER A 150 -14.68 -15.73 17.38
C SER A 150 -13.96 -16.46 16.24
N GLU A 151 -13.13 -15.75 15.49
CA GLU A 151 -12.39 -16.23 14.32
C GLU A 151 -10.89 -15.97 14.51
N ASP A 152 -10.05 -16.88 14.05
CA ASP A 152 -8.61 -16.68 14.02
C ASP A 152 -8.24 -15.63 12.98
N HIS A 153 -7.20 -14.84 13.27
CA HIS A 153 -6.65 -13.91 12.31
C HIS A 153 -6.00 -14.65 11.13
N LEU A 154 -6.17 -14.07 9.94
CA LEU A 154 -5.47 -14.49 8.74
C LEU A 154 -4.12 -13.75 8.64
N PHE A 155 -3.14 -14.40 8.00
CA PHE A 155 -1.80 -13.85 7.86
C PHE A 155 -1.27 -14.02 6.46
N PHE A 156 -0.47 -13.06 6.01
CA PHE A 156 0.38 -13.20 4.84
C PHE A 156 1.76 -12.59 5.12
N PHE A 157 2.74 -12.92 4.29
CA PHE A 157 4.07 -12.37 4.39
C PHE A 157 4.32 -11.37 3.27
N ASP A 158 4.92 -10.23 3.63
CA ASP A 158 5.37 -9.18 2.73
C ASP A 158 6.84 -8.91 2.97
N ALA A 159 7.56 -8.50 1.94
CA ALA A 159 8.97 -8.17 2.02
C ALA A 159 9.23 -6.74 1.55
N ILE A 160 10.17 -6.07 2.22
CA ILE A 160 10.61 -4.71 1.89
C ILE A 160 11.78 -4.78 0.90
N ALA A 161 11.84 -3.83 -0.03
CA ALA A 161 12.97 -3.67 -0.93
C ALA A 161 14.09 -2.82 -0.30
N PRO A 162 15.36 -3.09 -0.60
CA PRO A 162 16.49 -2.32 -0.11
C PRO A 162 16.51 -0.88 -0.64
N VAL A 163 17.12 0.02 0.15
CA VAL A 163 17.41 1.41 -0.20
C VAL A 163 18.92 1.65 -0.10
N ILE A 164 19.50 2.33 -1.11
CA ILE A 164 20.92 2.60 -1.24
C ILE A 164 21.21 4.09 -1.36
N HIS A 165 22.43 4.50 -1.02
CA HIS A 165 22.93 5.85 -1.22
C HIS A 165 23.28 6.11 -2.69
N ALA A 166 22.90 7.29 -3.21
CA ALA A 166 23.13 7.70 -4.61
C ALA A 166 24.61 7.71 -4.98
N ASP A 167 25.47 8.21 -4.07
CA ASP A 167 26.91 8.34 -4.29
C ASP A 167 27.62 7.00 -4.47
N SER A 168 26.96 5.91 -4.07
CA SER A 168 27.49 4.55 -4.21
C SER A 168 27.11 3.88 -5.55
N ILE A 169 26.35 4.58 -6.42
CA ILE A 169 25.92 4.08 -7.73
C ILE A 169 26.97 4.48 -8.79
N ASN A 170 27.47 3.50 -9.53
CA ASN A 170 28.39 3.74 -10.63
C ASN A 170 27.63 4.15 -11.91
N LEU A 171 27.51 5.47 -12.14
CA LEU A 171 26.83 6.03 -13.31
C LEU A 171 27.59 5.85 -14.64
N ASN A 172 28.84 5.33 -14.62
CA ASN A 172 29.51 4.92 -15.86
C ASN A 172 28.90 3.61 -16.42
N ILE A 173 28.27 2.80 -15.58
CA ILE A 173 27.58 1.56 -15.93
C ILE A 173 26.07 1.77 -15.95
N ALA A 174 25.51 2.27 -14.86
CA ALA A 174 24.09 2.63 -14.77
C ALA A 174 23.80 3.89 -15.61
N PHE A 175 22.54 4.06 -16.02
CA PHE A 175 22.10 5.21 -16.81
C PHE A 175 20.69 5.64 -16.46
N ARG A 176 20.36 6.91 -16.67
CA ARG A 176 19.00 7.44 -16.49
C ARG A 176 18.14 7.13 -17.73
N ALA A 177 16.94 6.68 -17.52
CA ALA A 177 15.90 6.56 -18.53
C ALA A 177 14.54 6.26 -17.90
N SER A 178 13.48 6.67 -18.57
CA SER A 178 12.11 6.24 -18.28
C SER A 178 11.59 5.30 -19.35
N ARG A 179 10.69 4.37 -19.00
CA ARG A 179 10.11 3.43 -19.96
C ARG A 179 9.33 4.20 -21.03
N TYR A 180 9.59 3.86 -22.30
CA TYR A 180 8.96 4.49 -23.46
C TYR A 180 9.22 6.00 -23.57
N GLY A 181 10.25 6.53 -22.93
CA GLY A 181 10.55 7.95 -22.91
C GLY A 181 9.50 8.79 -22.18
N THR A 182 8.68 8.18 -21.32
CA THR A 182 7.72 8.88 -20.49
C THR A 182 8.35 9.21 -19.15
N GLY A 183 8.34 10.48 -18.74
CA GLY A 183 8.94 10.94 -17.50
C GLY A 183 8.83 12.46 -17.38
N GLU A 184 9.11 12.98 -16.19
CA GLU A 184 9.12 14.42 -15.90
C GLU A 184 10.51 15.02 -16.13
N GLN A 185 11.57 14.19 -16.06
CA GLN A 185 12.96 14.60 -16.29
C GLN A 185 13.40 14.26 -17.72
N ASP A 186 14.10 15.16 -18.38
CA ASP A 186 14.62 14.99 -19.76
C ASP A 186 15.51 13.75 -19.88
N GLU A 187 16.32 13.44 -18.86
CA GLU A 187 17.19 12.27 -18.82
C GLU A 187 16.48 10.99 -18.36
N GLY A 188 15.22 11.09 -17.85
CA GLY A 188 14.43 10.00 -17.31
C GLY A 188 14.47 9.91 -15.78
N ASP A 189 13.36 9.43 -15.22
CA ASP A 189 13.09 9.45 -13.77
C ASP A 189 13.73 8.29 -12.99
N TYR A 190 14.24 7.28 -13.68
CA TYR A 190 14.85 6.10 -13.06
C TYR A 190 16.31 5.95 -13.43
N ILE A 191 17.14 5.51 -12.50
CA ILE A 191 18.46 4.97 -12.79
C ILE A 191 18.27 3.49 -13.12
N ASN A 192 18.89 3.04 -14.22
CA ASN A 192 18.77 1.67 -14.73
C ASN A 192 20.13 0.99 -14.72
N CYS A 193 20.21 -0.17 -14.08
CA CYS A 193 21.40 -1.01 -14.01
C CYS A 193 21.25 -2.16 -15.01
N PRO A 194 21.93 -2.09 -16.18
CA PRO A 194 21.74 -3.05 -17.27
C PRO A 194 22.56 -4.33 -17.04
N PHE A 195 22.00 -5.47 -17.43
CA PHE A 195 22.68 -6.76 -17.42
C PHE A 195 22.93 -7.27 -18.83
N THR A 196 24.11 -7.84 -19.07
CA THR A 196 24.32 -8.83 -20.12
C THR A 196 23.64 -10.16 -19.74
N LYS A 197 23.58 -11.08 -20.68
CA LYS A 197 23.01 -12.42 -20.43
C LYS A 197 23.83 -13.20 -19.41
N GLU A 198 25.14 -13.12 -19.50
CA GLU A 198 26.10 -13.81 -18.63
C GLU A 198 26.03 -13.27 -17.20
N GLU A 199 26.03 -11.95 -17.03
CA GLU A 199 25.89 -11.31 -15.73
C GLU A 199 24.54 -11.64 -15.07
N TYR A 200 23.46 -11.68 -15.85
CA TYR A 200 22.15 -12.05 -15.35
C TYR A 200 22.11 -13.47 -14.77
N TYR A 201 22.65 -14.46 -15.50
CA TYR A 201 22.64 -15.82 -14.98
C TYR A 201 23.57 -16.00 -13.79
N ALA A 202 24.70 -15.31 -13.75
CA ALA A 202 25.58 -15.30 -12.58
C ALA A 202 24.89 -14.69 -11.35
N PHE A 203 24.14 -13.60 -11.56
CA PHE A 203 23.34 -12.98 -10.50
C PHE A 203 22.23 -13.93 -9.98
N VAL A 204 21.45 -14.55 -10.89
CA VAL A 204 20.38 -15.49 -10.52
C VAL A 204 20.95 -16.69 -9.76
N ASP A 205 22.06 -17.26 -10.21
CA ASP A 205 22.72 -18.38 -9.52
C ASP A 205 23.16 -17.98 -8.09
N ALA A 206 23.77 -16.81 -7.94
CA ALA A 206 24.16 -16.30 -6.63
C ALA A 206 22.96 -16.01 -5.70
N LEU A 207 21.87 -15.50 -6.26
CA LEU A 207 20.60 -15.24 -5.57
C LEU A 207 19.98 -16.54 -5.04
N MET A 208 19.94 -17.56 -5.89
CA MET A 208 19.35 -18.87 -5.55
C MET A 208 20.13 -19.62 -4.47
N LYS A 209 21.45 -19.43 -4.41
CA LYS A 209 22.36 -20.03 -3.40
C LYS A 209 22.46 -19.25 -2.11
N ALA A 210 21.90 -18.04 -2.06
CA ALA A 210 22.03 -17.16 -0.92
C ALA A 210 21.25 -17.64 0.30
N GLU A 211 21.81 -17.44 1.48
CA GLU A 211 21.15 -17.77 2.74
C GLU A 211 19.96 -16.82 3.01
N ARG A 212 18.85 -17.42 3.44
CA ARG A 212 17.62 -16.70 3.79
C ARG A 212 17.45 -16.62 5.29
N ILE A 213 16.68 -15.65 5.74
CA ILE A 213 16.24 -15.56 7.13
C ILE A 213 15.26 -16.74 7.36
N GLU A 214 15.56 -17.55 8.37
CA GLU A 214 14.67 -18.63 8.77
C GLU A 214 13.36 -18.06 9.33
N LEU A 215 12.24 -18.61 8.89
CA LEU A 215 10.94 -18.30 9.47
C LEU A 215 10.97 -18.74 10.94
N ARG A 216 10.53 -17.88 11.86
CA ARG A 216 10.45 -18.23 13.28
C ARG A 216 9.52 -19.44 13.48
N SER A 217 9.74 -20.23 14.53
CA SER A 217 9.00 -21.47 14.78
C SER A 217 7.47 -21.32 14.87
N PHE A 218 6.98 -20.14 15.29
CA PHE A 218 5.55 -19.84 15.26
C PHE A 218 5.02 -19.56 13.84
N GLU A 219 5.89 -19.18 12.91
CA GLU A 219 5.60 -18.99 11.49
C GLU A 219 5.55 -20.35 10.77
N GLU A 220 6.23 -21.38 11.30
CA GLU A 220 6.16 -22.75 10.81
C GLU A 220 4.88 -23.47 11.24
N ALA A 221 4.34 -23.16 12.43
CA ALA A 221 3.07 -23.70 12.91
C ALA A 221 1.87 -23.29 12.03
N ILE A 222 1.99 -22.21 11.28
CA ILE A 222 1.00 -21.73 10.30
C ILE A 222 1.01 -22.57 9.02
N LYS A 223 2.04 -23.39 8.79
CA LYS A 223 2.08 -24.34 7.65
C LYS A 223 1.00 -25.43 7.70
N SER A 224 0.32 -25.57 8.83
CA SER A 224 -0.75 -26.58 9.01
C SER A 224 -2.18 -26.01 8.94
N GLY A 225 -2.36 -24.69 8.90
CA GLY A 225 -3.67 -24.04 8.76
C GLY A 225 -3.95 -23.60 7.32
N VAL A 226 -5.22 -23.32 7.00
CA VAL A 226 -5.71 -22.97 5.66
C VAL A 226 -4.76 -22.04 4.91
N LYS A 227 -4.06 -22.57 3.88
CA LYS A 227 -3.09 -21.88 3.00
C LYS A 227 -1.86 -21.24 3.70
N ALA A 228 -1.24 -21.98 4.61
CA ALA A 228 0.06 -21.65 5.18
C ALA A 228 1.15 -21.53 4.10
N GLY A 229 1.94 -20.45 4.15
CA GLY A 229 3.13 -20.27 3.32
C GLY A 229 2.94 -19.46 2.04
N HIS A 230 1.83 -18.74 1.85
CA HIS A 230 1.64 -17.89 0.68
C HIS A 230 2.13 -16.46 0.93
N PHE A 231 3.15 -16.06 0.17
CA PHE A 231 3.49 -14.67 -0.03
C PHE A 231 2.39 -13.98 -0.84
N PHE A 232 2.15 -12.72 -0.57
CA PHE A 232 1.30 -11.91 -1.43
C PHE A 232 1.95 -11.78 -2.83
N GLU A 233 1.24 -12.23 -3.89
CA GLU A 233 1.77 -12.25 -5.28
C GLU A 233 2.29 -10.88 -5.74
N GLY A 234 1.76 -9.78 -5.21
CA GLY A 234 2.19 -8.42 -5.55
C GLY A 234 3.49 -7.97 -4.90
N CYS A 235 3.99 -8.71 -3.89
CA CYS A 235 5.19 -8.37 -3.10
C CYS A 235 6.09 -9.59 -2.87
N LEU A 236 6.11 -10.52 -3.84
CA LEU A 236 6.96 -11.71 -3.77
C LEU A 236 8.43 -11.32 -3.63
N PRO A 237 9.17 -11.95 -2.71
CA PRO A 237 10.62 -11.86 -2.67
C PRO A 237 11.25 -12.25 -4.01
N VAL A 238 12.29 -11.52 -4.40
CA VAL A 238 12.97 -11.70 -5.70
C VAL A 238 13.52 -13.12 -5.87
N GLU A 239 13.99 -13.76 -4.79
CA GLU A 239 14.45 -15.15 -4.77
C GLU A 239 13.31 -16.15 -5.00
N ILE A 240 12.10 -15.86 -4.52
CA ILE A 240 10.92 -16.70 -4.75
C ILE A 240 10.43 -16.60 -6.21
N ILE A 241 10.55 -15.40 -6.81
CA ILE A 241 10.28 -15.24 -8.25
C ILE A 241 11.29 -16.03 -9.08
N ALA A 242 12.58 -16.00 -8.69
CA ALA A 242 13.64 -16.75 -9.38
C ALA A 242 13.44 -18.27 -9.33
N GLU A 243 12.89 -18.82 -8.24
CA GLU A 243 12.55 -20.24 -8.11
C GLU A 243 11.54 -20.74 -9.15
N ARG A 244 10.69 -19.86 -9.67
CA ARG A 244 9.70 -20.19 -10.71
C ARG A 244 10.33 -20.47 -12.07
N GLY A 245 11.60 -20.14 -12.23
CA GLY A 245 12.39 -20.37 -13.44
C GLY A 245 13.50 -19.35 -13.59
N VAL A 246 14.62 -19.76 -14.18
CA VAL A 246 15.83 -18.93 -14.29
C VAL A 246 15.62 -17.60 -15.01
N ASP A 247 14.65 -17.51 -15.93
CA ASP A 247 14.33 -16.29 -16.68
C ASP A 247 13.17 -15.49 -16.09
N SER A 248 12.54 -15.96 -14.99
CA SER A 248 11.34 -15.34 -14.40
C SER A 248 11.57 -13.87 -14.02
N LEU A 249 12.76 -13.52 -13.55
CA LEU A 249 13.12 -12.13 -13.24
C LEU A 249 13.20 -11.24 -14.47
N ALA A 250 13.77 -11.75 -15.58
CA ALA A 250 13.92 -11.01 -16.85
C ALA A 250 12.56 -10.74 -17.53
N PHE A 251 11.54 -11.56 -17.26
CA PHE A 251 10.14 -11.34 -17.68
C PHE A 251 9.30 -10.62 -16.62
N GLY A 252 9.78 -10.55 -15.39
CA GLY A 252 9.16 -9.93 -14.22
C GLY A 252 9.73 -8.56 -13.87
N PRO A 253 10.28 -8.40 -12.64
CA PRO A 253 10.76 -7.12 -12.14
C PRO A 253 11.97 -6.57 -12.92
N MET A 254 12.81 -7.43 -13.51
CA MET A 254 14.00 -7.04 -14.27
C MET A 254 13.76 -6.91 -15.79
N ARG A 255 12.51 -6.91 -16.25
CA ARG A 255 12.22 -6.83 -17.69
C ARG A 255 12.72 -5.52 -18.32
N PRO A 256 13.41 -5.57 -19.47
CA PRO A 256 13.99 -4.38 -20.10
C PRO A 256 13.04 -3.70 -21.11
N VAL A 257 11.76 -4.04 -21.11
CA VAL A 257 10.78 -3.54 -22.09
C VAL A 257 10.60 -2.02 -21.98
N GLY A 258 10.71 -1.31 -23.10
CA GLY A 258 10.57 0.15 -23.18
C GLY A 258 11.82 0.94 -22.76
N ILE A 259 12.94 0.26 -22.48
CA ILE A 259 14.23 0.88 -22.13
C ILE A 259 15.31 0.50 -23.17
N ARG A 260 16.12 1.47 -23.57
CA ARG A 260 17.35 1.30 -24.32
C ARG A 260 18.48 2.01 -23.60
N ASP A 261 19.66 1.41 -23.59
CA ASP A 261 20.87 2.06 -23.06
C ASP A 261 21.25 3.21 -24.03
N PRO A 262 21.25 4.47 -23.58
CA PRO A 262 21.51 5.63 -24.44
C PRO A 262 22.90 5.63 -25.06
N ARG A 263 23.87 4.94 -24.42
CA ARG A 263 25.28 4.86 -24.91
C ARG A 263 25.42 3.90 -26.09
N THR A 264 24.65 2.82 -26.12
CA THR A 264 24.76 1.76 -27.14
C THR A 264 23.53 1.68 -28.04
N ASN A 265 22.45 2.35 -27.69
CA ASN A 265 21.11 2.25 -28.29
C ASN A 265 20.57 0.80 -28.32
N LYS A 266 21.15 -0.11 -27.55
CA LYS A 266 20.74 -1.50 -27.47
C LYS A 266 19.82 -1.72 -26.26
N ARG A 267 18.93 -2.69 -26.37
CA ARG A 267 18.14 -3.19 -25.25
C ARG A 267 18.99 -4.14 -24.42
N PRO A 268 19.16 -3.95 -23.11
CA PRO A 268 19.85 -4.90 -22.24
C PRO A 268 19.10 -6.23 -22.17
N TYR A 269 19.77 -7.29 -21.72
CA TYR A 269 19.11 -8.58 -21.49
C TYR A 269 18.08 -8.51 -20.35
N ALA A 270 18.48 -7.91 -19.25
CA ALA A 270 17.65 -7.57 -18.11
C ALA A 270 18.13 -6.24 -17.50
N LEU A 271 17.38 -5.64 -16.60
CA LEU A 271 17.81 -4.45 -15.86
C LEU A 271 17.15 -4.35 -14.49
N VAL A 272 17.85 -3.75 -13.55
CA VAL A 272 17.30 -3.30 -12.28
C VAL A 272 17.01 -1.82 -12.36
N GLN A 273 15.80 -1.40 -11.97
CA GLN A 273 15.42 0.00 -11.89
C GLN A 273 15.58 0.51 -10.45
N LEU A 274 16.22 1.65 -10.30
CA LEU A 274 16.35 2.37 -9.05
C LEU A 274 15.45 3.60 -9.13
N ARG A 275 14.57 3.76 -8.15
CA ARG A 275 13.68 4.90 -8.03
C ARG A 275 14.16 5.82 -6.91
N GLN A 276 14.15 7.11 -7.16
CA GLN A 276 14.45 8.12 -6.16
C GLN A 276 13.53 7.98 -4.94
N ASP A 277 14.09 8.02 -3.73
CA ASP A 277 13.38 7.77 -2.48
C ASP A 277 13.19 9.03 -1.62
N ASN A 278 13.93 10.11 -1.91
CA ASN A 278 13.80 11.42 -1.24
C ASN A 278 14.02 12.59 -2.22
N LEU A 279 13.56 13.79 -1.83
CA LEU A 279 13.66 15.01 -2.65
C LEU A 279 15.11 15.40 -2.96
N ALA A 280 16.03 15.18 -2.02
CA ALA A 280 17.45 15.49 -2.21
C ALA A 280 18.12 14.63 -3.29
N GLY A 281 17.47 13.55 -3.77
CA GLY A 281 18.04 12.61 -4.74
C GLY A 281 19.23 11.83 -4.19
N SER A 282 19.40 11.81 -2.87
CA SER A 282 20.52 11.11 -2.21
C SER A 282 20.26 9.63 -1.92
N LEU A 283 19.01 9.18 -2.07
CA LEU A 283 18.57 7.81 -1.77
C LEU A 283 17.79 7.21 -2.93
N TYR A 284 18.04 5.93 -3.19
CA TYR A 284 17.38 5.16 -4.25
C TYR A 284 16.89 3.80 -3.77
N ASN A 285 15.64 3.48 -4.10
CA ASN A 285 14.99 2.20 -3.81
C ASN A 285 15.14 1.24 -5.00
N LEU A 286 15.49 -0.03 -4.74
CA LEU A 286 15.55 -1.09 -5.76
C LEU A 286 14.13 -1.56 -6.08
N VAL A 287 13.62 -1.19 -7.24
CA VAL A 287 12.22 -1.47 -7.64
C VAL A 287 12.01 -2.96 -7.90
N GLY A 288 11.08 -3.56 -7.17
CA GLY A 288 10.73 -4.98 -7.32
C GLY A 288 11.73 -5.95 -6.69
N PHE A 289 12.60 -5.46 -5.82
CA PHE A 289 13.64 -6.26 -5.15
C PHE A 289 13.34 -6.49 -3.65
N GLN A 290 12.09 -6.76 -3.33
CA GLN A 290 11.73 -7.29 -2.02
C GLN A 290 12.50 -8.60 -1.79
N THR A 291 13.02 -8.83 -0.58
CA THR A 291 13.85 -10.01 -0.30
C THR A 291 13.81 -10.45 1.15
N ASN A 292 13.94 -11.76 1.36
CA ASN A 292 14.12 -12.41 2.67
C ASN A 292 15.56 -12.93 2.88
N LEU A 293 16.51 -12.47 2.08
CA LEU A 293 17.90 -12.85 2.27
C LEU A 293 18.45 -12.28 3.60
N LYS A 294 19.38 -13.00 4.23
CA LYS A 294 20.16 -12.46 5.36
C LYS A 294 20.91 -11.20 4.92
N PHE A 295 21.10 -10.22 5.83
CA PHE A 295 21.72 -8.94 5.50
C PHE A 295 23.09 -9.04 4.83
N PRO A 296 24.01 -9.94 5.28
CA PRO A 296 25.30 -10.13 4.59
C PRO A 296 25.12 -10.64 3.17
N GLU A 297 24.14 -11.54 2.95
CA GLU A 297 23.83 -12.08 1.62
C GLU A 297 23.20 -11.03 0.70
N GLN A 298 22.33 -10.16 1.22
CA GLN A 298 21.83 -9.03 0.44
C GLN A 298 22.98 -8.15 -0.06
N LYS A 299 23.93 -7.80 0.82
CA LYS A 299 25.09 -7.01 0.42
C LYS A 299 25.92 -7.72 -0.64
N ARG A 300 26.17 -9.04 -0.48
CA ARG A 300 26.96 -9.85 -1.42
C ARG A 300 26.27 -9.97 -2.77
N VAL A 301 25.00 -10.35 -2.78
CA VAL A 301 24.25 -10.66 -4.02
C VAL A 301 23.87 -9.38 -4.77
N LEU A 302 23.38 -8.35 -4.08
CA LEU A 302 22.92 -7.13 -4.75
C LEU A 302 24.10 -6.30 -5.31
N ARG A 303 25.32 -6.48 -4.80
CA ARG A 303 26.52 -5.91 -5.39
C ARG A 303 27.00 -6.60 -6.68
N LEU A 304 26.38 -7.70 -7.07
CA LEU A 304 26.59 -8.30 -8.40
C LEU A 304 25.74 -7.60 -9.48
N ILE A 305 24.86 -6.70 -9.11
CA ILE A 305 24.10 -5.87 -10.05
C ILE A 305 25.07 -4.86 -10.68
N PRO A 306 25.23 -4.82 -12.03
CA PRO A 306 26.12 -3.89 -12.70
C PRO A 306 25.79 -2.43 -12.34
N GLY A 307 26.79 -1.71 -11.87
CA GLY A 307 26.63 -0.34 -11.36
C GLY A 307 26.37 -0.26 -9.85
N LEU A 308 26.22 -1.39 -9.13
CA LEU A 308 26.03 -1.45 -7.70
C LEU A 308 27.15 -2.18 -6.95
N GLU A 309 28.31 -2.34 -7.57
CA GLU A 309 29.46 -3.08 -7.01
C GLU A 309 29.90 -2.53 -5.64
N ASN A 310 29.74 -1.23 -5.45
CA ASN A 310 30.10 -0.52 -4.23
C ASN A 310 28.88 -0.01 -3.46
N ALA A 311 27.67 -0.52 -3.73
CA ALA A 311 26.45 -0.02 -3.14
C ALA A 311 26.51 0.03 -1.61
N GLU A 312 26.15 1.17 -1.04
CA GLU A 312 25.98 1.41 0.39
C GLU A 312 24.50 1.40 0.74
N PHE A 313 24.12 0.46 1.62
CA PHE A 313 22.73 0.21 1.98
C PHE A 313 22.36 1.04 3.21
N LEU A 314 21.40 1.97 3.04
CA LEU A 314 20.73 2.65 4.14
C LEU A 314 19.75 1.70 4.84
N ARG A 315 19.02 0.92 4.03
CA ARG A 315 18.03 -0.05 4.51
C ARG A 315 18.19 -1.35 3.74
N TYR A 316 18.19 -2.45 4.47
CA TYR A 316 18.11 -3.79 3.89
C TYR A 316 16.66 -4.22 3.69
N GLY A 317 16.44 -5.13 2.75
CA GLY A 317 15.18 -5.83 2.61
C GLY A 317 14.88 -6.66 3.86
N GLN A 318 13.63 -6.69 4.26
CA GLN A 318 13.18 -7.44 5.45
C GLN A 318 11.78 -7.95 5.22
N MET A 319 11.52 -9.17 5.71
CA MET A 319 10.19 -9.76 5.66
C MET A 319 9.39 -9.41 6.91
N HIS A 320 8.12 -9.11 6.72
CA HIS A 320 7.16 -8.86 7.80
C HIS A 320 5.97 -9.80 7.68
N ARG A 321 5.45 -10.19 8.83
CA ARG A 321 4.17 -10.87 8.95
C ARG A 321 3.08 -9.83 9.06
N ASN A 322 2.14 -9.85 8.12
CA ASN A 322 1.00 -8.96 8.08
C ASN A 322 -0.26 -9.68 8.57
N THR A 323 -0.94 -9.07 9.53
CA THR A 323 -2.19 -9.57 10.09
C THR A 323 -3.38 -8.92 9.40
N PHE A 324 -4.42 -9.68 9.10
CA PHE A 324 -5.71 -9.17 8.66
C PHE A 324 -6.85 -10.04 9.21
N ILE A 325 -8.06 -9.48 9.24
CA ILE A 325 -9.24 -10.14 9.80
C ILE A 325 -10.02 -10.89 8.71
N ALA A 326 -10.88 -11.82 9.11
CA ALA A 326 -11.81 -12.51 8.22
C ALA A 326 -12.97 -11.59 7.81
N SER A 327 -12.66 -10.48 7.14
CA SER A 327 -13.59 -9.40 6.81
C SER A 327 -14.90 -9.82 6.16
N PRO A 328 -14.95 -10.88 5.29
CA PRO A 328 -16.22 -11.35 4.74
C PRO A 328 -17.24 -11.83 5.79
N LYS A 329 -16.78 -12.23 6.98
CA LYS A 329 -17.66 -12.62 8.08
C LYS A 329 -17.95 -11.50 9.07
N LEU A 330 -17.16 -10.44 9.05
CA LEU A 330 -17.13 -9.44 10.12
C LEU A 330 -17.62 -8.08 9.71
N MET A 331 -17.67 -7.78 8.40
CA MET A 331 -17.88 -6.43 7.92
C MET A 331 -18.99 -6.33 6.87
N ARG A 332 -19.63 -5.16 6.86
CA ARG A 332 -20.52 -4.69 5.79
C ARG A 332 -19.74 -3.85 4.75
N PRO A 333 -20.24 -3.66 3.52
CA PRO A 333 -19.60 -2.78 2.53
C PRO A 333 -19.41 -1.33 2.96
N THR A 334 -20.14 -0.88 3.97
CA THR A 334 -19.99 0.41 4.65
C THR A 334 -18.74 0.48 5.54
N LEU A 335 -18.00 -0.64 5.68
CA LEU A 335 -16.88 -0.88 6.59
C LEU A 335 -17.27 -1.00 8.07
N GLN A 336 -18.58 -1.04 8.38
CA GLN A 336 -19.09 -1.32 9.72
C GLN A 336 -18.94 -2.80 10.09
N HIS A 337 -18.76 -3.07 11.38
CA HIS A 337 -18.90 -4.41 11.92
C HIS A 337 -20.35 -4.91 11.82
N ILE A 338 -20.56 -6.21 11.57
CA ILE A 338 -21.88 -6.77 11.30
C ILE A 338 -22.87 -6.69 12.48
N THR A 339 -22.38 -6.71 13.72
CA THR A 339 -23.21 -6.72 14.96
C THR A 339 -23.04 -5.47 15.82
N ARG A 340 -22.08 -4.59 15.47
CA ARG A 340 -21.79 -3.35 16.20
C ARG A 340 -21.74 -2.19 15.21
N ASP A 341 -22.86 -1.48 15.07
CA ASP A 341 -23.03 -0.42 14.06
C ASP A 341 -22.07 0.76 14.26
N ASP A 342 -21.61 1.01 15.49
CA ASP A 342 -20.69 2.08 15.87
C ASP A 342 -19.19 1.68 15.77
N LEU A 343 -18.90 0.46 15.30
CA LEU A 343 -17.54 -0.04 15.10
C LEU A 343 -17.22 -0.23 13.63
N PHE A 344 -16.12 0.39 13.19
CA PHE A 344 -15.64 0.30 11.80
C PHE A 344 -14.23 -0.28 11.75
N PHE A 345 -13.87 -0.87 10.60
CA PHE A 345 -12.52 -1.32 10.29
C PHE A 345 -12.04 -0.67 8.99
N ALA A 346 -10.78 -0.25 8.96
CA ALA A 346 -10.21 0.37 7.77
C ALA A 346 -8.73 -0.01 7.56
N GLY A 347 -8.26 0.09 6.33
CA GLY A 347 -6.88 -0.17 5.97
C GLY A 347 -6.55 -1.66 5.83
N GLN A 348 -5.27 -1.98 5.91
CA GLN A 348 -4.75 -3.31 5.58
C GLN A 348 -5.26 -4.42 6.50
N ILE A 349 -5.65 -4.09 7.72
CA ILE A 349 -6.29 -5.03 8.65
C ILE A 349 -7.57 -5.66 8.06
N THR A 350 -8.23 -5.00 7.11
CA THR A 350 -9.44 -5.50 6.44
C THR A 350 -9.15 -6.43 5.25
N GLY A 351 -7.89 -6.67 4.91
CA GLY A 351 -7.50 -7.38 3.68
C GLY A 351 -7.48 -6.50 2.43
N VAL A 352 -7.60 -5.18 2.57
CA VAL A 352 -7.27 -4.24 1.48
C VAL A 352 -5.77 -4.04 1.43
N GLU A 353 -5.17 -4.30 0.27
CA GLU A 353 -3.73 -4.19 0.06
C GLU A 353 -3.36 -2.92 -0.72
N GLY A 354 -2.17 -2.39 -0.42
CA GLY A 354 -1.59 -1.19 -1.07
C GLY A 354 -2.01 0.12 -0.40
N TYR A 355 -1.07 1.06 -0.37
CA TYR A 355 -1.20 2.33 0.36
C TYR A 355 -2.47 3.11 0.01
N MET A 356 -2.80 3.23 -1.30
CA MET A 356 -3.98 3.98 -1.73
C MET A 356 -5.29 3.31 -1.30
N GLY A 357 -5.38 1.98 -1.34
CA GLY A 357 -6.53 1.24 -0.83
C GLY A 357 -6.73 1.44 0.68
N ASN A 358 -5.62 1.47 1.42
CA ASN A 358 -5.64 1.71 2.87
C ASN A 358 -6.15 3.12 3.19
N ILE A 359 -5.64 4.15 2.50
CA ILE A 359 -6.12 5.53 2.66
C ILE A 359 -7.60 5.62 2.29
N ALA A 360 -8.00 5.05 1.14
CA ALA A 360 -9.37 5.12 0.63
C ALA A 360 -10.39 4.46 1.57
N THR A 361 -10.04 3.33 2.19
CA THR A 361 -10.92 2.71 3.20
C THR A 361 -10.98 3.52 4.49
N GLY A 362 -9.88 4.16 4.90
CA GLY A 362 -9.88 5.12 6.00
C GLY A 362 -10.78 6.31 5.73
N LEU A 363 -10.69 6.87 4.53
CA LEU A 363 -11.54 7.96 4.05
C LEU A 363 -13.04 7.58 4.15
N LEU A 364 -13.44 6.42 3.61
CA LEU A 364 -14.84 5.97 3.66
C LEU A 364 -15.29 5.68 5.09
N ALA A 365 -14.46 5.06 5.92
CA ALA A 365 -14.78 4.79 7.31
C ALA A 365 -15.01 6.08 8.11
N GLY A 366 -14.15 7.09 7.93
CA GLY A 366 -14.32 8.40 8.57
C GLY A 366 -15.60 9.12 8.14
N ILE A 367 -15.91 9.12 6.84
CA ILE A 367 -17.17 9.66 6.30
C ILE A 367 -18.37 8.94 6.91
N ASN A 368 -18.37 7.60 6.88
CA ASN A 368 -19.50 6.81 7.34
C ASN A 368 -19.72 6.89 8.86
N THR A 369 -18.65 7.01 9.64
CA THR A 369 -18.76 7.24 11.07
C THR A 369 -19.37 8.62 11.36
N ALA A 370 -18.99 9.65 10.63
CA ALA A 370 -19.56 10.98 10.79
C ALA A 370 -21.06 11.00 10.40
N ARG A 371 -21.42 10.35 9.30
CA ARG A 371 -22.83 10.21 8.92
C ARG A 371 -23.66 9.54 10.01
N LEU A 372 -23.14 8.41 10.54
CA LEU A 372 -23.81 7.71 11.64
C LEU A 372 -23.98 8.60 12.88
N HIS A 373 -22.95 9.39 13.24
CA HIS A 373 -23.00 10.35 14.34
C HIS A 373 -24.09 11.41 14.12
N HIS A 374 -24.29 11.86 12.89
CA HIS A 374 -25.34 12.79 12.50
C HIS A 374 -26.69 12.13 12.21
N HIS A 375 -26.87 10.86 12.59
CA HIS A 375 -28.09 10.06 12.36
C HIS A 375 -28.41 9.81 10.88
N GLU A 376 -27.42 9.95 10.00
CA GLU A 376 -27.54 9.65 8.58
C GLU A 376 -27.13 8.21 8.28
N GLN A 377 -27.66 7.64 7.19
CA GLN A 377 -27.28 6.29 6.76
C GLN A 377 -25.83 6.27 6.21
N PRO A 378 -24.97 5.32 6.66
CA PRO A 378 -23.66 5.09 6.06
C PRO A 378 -23.77 4.79 4.56
N ILE A 379 -22.84 5.33 3.77
CA ILE A 379 -22.83 5.20 2.32
C ILE A 379 -22.19 3.86 1.92
N THR A 380 -22.88 3.12 1.07
CA THR A 380 -22.30 2.02 0.29
C THR A 380 -21.99 2.54 -1.11
N LEU A 381 -20.71 2.54 -1.48
CA LEU A 381 -20.28 2.99 -2.81
C LEU A 381 -20.64 1.95 -3.89
N PRO A 382 -20.90 2.40 -5.13
CA PRO A 382 -21.27 1.50 -6.22
C PRO A 382 -20.12 0.52 -6.56
N ARG A 383 -20.44 -0.74 -6.84
CA ARG A 383 -19.45 -1.76 -7.24
C ARG A 383 -18.70 -1.43 -8.53
N THR A 384 -19.19 -0.50 -9.30
CA THR A 384 -18.58 0.01 -10.52
C THR A 384 -17.47 1.02 -10.23
N SER A 385 -17.44 1.61 -9.03
CA SER A 385 -16.28 2.40 -8.55
C SER A 385 -15.19 1.47 -7.99
N MET A 386 -13.92 1.91 -8.01
CA MET A 386 -12.80 1.11 -7.54
C MET A 386 -12.83 0.91 -6.02
N LEU A 387 -13.14 1.96 -5.25
CA LEU A 387 -13.29 1.86 -3.81
C LEU A 387 -14.49 1.00 -3.42
N GLY A 388 -15.63 1.18 -4.07
CA GLY A 388 -16.82 0.35 -3.85
C GLY A 388 -16.56 -1.13 -4.17
N ALA A 389 -15.83 -1.42 -5.25
CA ALA A 389 -15.43 -2.78 -5.60
C ALA A 389 -14.47 -3.41 -4.58
N LEU A 390 -13.52 -2.65 -4.03
CA LEU A 390 -12.63 -3.11 -2.95
C LEU A 390 -13.45 -3.42 -1.69
N CYS A 391 -14.33 -2.52 -1.25
CA CYS A 391 -15.21 -2.74 -0.10
C CYS A 391 -16.11 -3.97 -0.29
N HIS A 392 -16.65 -4.13 -1.50
CA HIS A 392 -17.46 -5.32 -1.82
C HIS A 392 -16.61 -6.59 -1.77
N TYR A 393 -15.41 -6.59 -2.35
CA TYR A 393 -14.54 -7.77 -2.35
C TYR A 393 -14.22 -8.22 -0.91
N VAL A 394 -13.73 -7.32 -0.07
CA VAL A 394 -13.33 -7.68 1.30
C VAL A 394 -14.50 -8.12 2.19
N THR A 395 -15.74 -7.83 1.79
CA THR A 395 -16.92 -8.19 2.56
C THR A 395 -17.76 -9.36 1.98
N HIS A 396 -17.46 -9.78 0.72
CA HIS A 396 -18.24 -10.81 0.04
C HIS A 396 -17.39 -11.93 -0.58
N ALA A 397 -16.07 -11.87 -0.48
CA ALA A 397 -15.23 -12.95 -0.97
C ALA A 397 -15.51 -14.25 -0.23
N ASP A 398 -15.40 -15.39 -0.93
CA ASP A 398 -15.42 -16.69 -0.25
C ASP A 398 -14.21 -16.78 0.69
N LEU A 399 -14.46 -17.07 1.97
CA LEU A 399 -13.40 -17.11 2.98
C LEU A 399 -12.30 -18.12 2.64
N LYS A 400 -12.63 -19.19 1.93
CA LYS A 400 -11.66 -20.20 1.49
C LYS A 400 -10.64 -19.63 0.50
N ASP A 401 -11.04 -18.61 -0.27
CA ASP A 401 -10.23 -17.95 -1.29
C ASP A 401 -9.88 -16.52 -0.95
N PHE A 402 -10.30 -16.06 0.23
CA PHE A 402 -10.05 -14.69 0.68
C PHE A 402 -8.56 -14.47 0.90
N GLN A 403 -8.05 -13.47 0.21
CA GLN A 403 -6.67 -13.01 0.32
C GLN A 403 -6.64 -11.48 0.15
N PRO A 404 -5.59 -10.81 0.60
CA PRO A 404 -5.47 -9.37 0.43
C PRO A 404 -5.64 -8.94 -1.02
N MET A 405 -6.34 -7.82 -1.24
CA MET A 405 -6.70 -7.33 -2.57
C MET A 405 -6.31 -5.86 -2.75
N LYS A 406 -5.56 -5.58 -3.81
CA LYS A 406 -5.28 -4.21 -4.24
C LYS A 406 -6.16 -3.78 -5.40
N ALA A 407 -6.28 -2.47 -5.60
CA ALA A 407 -7.01 -1.89 -6.72
C ALA A 407 -6.57 -2.52 -8.06
N ASN A 408 -7.52 -3.16 -8.74
CA ASN A 408 -7.34 -3.74 -10.07
C ASN A 408 -8.69 -3.83 -10.80
N PHE A 409 -8.67 -3.76 -12.13
CA PHE A 409 -9.91 -3.79 -12.92
C PHE A 409 -10.61 -5.16 -12.90
N GLY A 410 -9.95 -6.23 -12.45
CA GLY A 410 -10.54 -7.57 -12.37
C GLY A 410 -11.63 -7.72 -11.31
N ILE A 411 -11.70 -6.80 -10.33
CA ILE A 411 -12.74 -6.80 -9.30
C ILE A 411 -13.98 -5.97 -9.68
N LEU A 412 -13.89 -5.17 -10.76
CA LEU A 412 -15.02 -4.41 -11.24
C LEU A 412 -15.99 -5.28 -12.04
N PRO A 413 -17.30 -5.01 -12.00
CA PRO A 413 -18.27 -5.62 -12.91
C PRO A 413 -17.85 -5.39 -14.36
N PRO A 414 -18.06 -6.38 -15.27
CA PRO A 414 -17.67 -6.26 -16.66
C PRO A 414 -18.36 -5.05 -17.33
N LEU A 415 -17.74 -4.55 -18.40
CA LEU A 415 -18.36 -3.55 -19.26
C LEU A 415 -19.46 -4.21 -20.11
N GLU A 416 -20.56 -3.51 -20.33
CA GLU A 416 -21.70 -4.03 -21.08
C GLU A 416 -21.38 -4.29 -22.56
N SER A 417 -20.45 -3.50 -23.12
CA SER A 417 -20.04 -3.60 -24.52
C SER A 417 -18.61 -4.16 -24.65
N LYS A 418 -18.33 -4.82 -25.78
CA LYS A 418 -16.98 -5.26 -26.14
C LYS A 418 -16.13 -4.05 -26.54
N ILE A 419 -15.16 -3.71 -25.72
CA ILE A 419 -14.21 -2.61 -25.95
C ILE A 419 -12.82 -3.16 -26.24
N ALA A 420 -12.08 -2.51 -27.15
CA ALA A 420 -10.71 -2.87 -27.49
C ALA A 420 -9.81 -2.87 -26.24
N LYS A 421 -8.91 -3.83 -26.12
CA LYS A 421 -8.08 -4.05 -24.93
C LYS A 421 -7.37 -2.78 -24.44
N ARG A 422 -6.89 -1.94 -25.36
CA ARG A 422 -6.17 -0.69 -25.06
C ARG A 422 -7.06 0.40 -24.47
N GLU A 423 -8.38 0.36 -24.69
CA GLU A 423 -9.36 1.37 -24.26
C GLU A 423 -10.16 0.94 -23.03
N ARG A 424 -10.04 -0.34 -22.63
CA ARG A 424 -10.81 -0.89 -21.49
C ARG A 424 -10.57 -0.13 -20.18
N GLY A 425 -9.31 0.20 -19.89
CA GLY A 425 -8.97 0.92 -18.67
C GLY A 425 -9.66 2.27 -18.59
N ARG A 426 -9.67 3.02 -19.69
CA ARG A 426 -10.36 4.30 -19.81
C ARG A 426 -11.88 4.14 -19.64
N ALA A 427 -12.49 3.17 -20.31
CA ALA A 427 -13.93 2.94 -20.22
C ALA A 427 -14.37 2.55 -18.79
N TYR A 428 -13.59 1.72 -18.09
CA TYR A 428 -13.83 1.43 -16.67
C TYR A 428 -13.75 2.69 -15.81
N ALA A 429 -12.76 3.54 -16.05
CA ALA A 429 -12.56 4.76 -15.27
C ALA A 429 -13.71 5.77 -15.51
N GLU A 430 -14.11 5.99 -16.76
CA GLU A 430 -15.22 6.88 -17.12
C GLU A 430 -16.53 6.42 -16.46
N ARG A 431 -16.88 5.13 -16.56
CA ARG A 431 -18.08 4.57 -15.91
C ARG A 431 -18.01 4.76 -14.38
N ALA A 432 -16.89 4.41 -13.77
CA ALA A 432 -16.72 4.46 -12.32
C ALA A 432 -16.92 5.87 -11.75
N LEU A 433 -16.36 6.88 -12.41
CA LEU A 433 -16.50 8.27 -11.95
C LEU A 433 -17.93 8.81 -12.09
N VAL A 434 -18.62 8.47 -13.18
CA VAL A 434 -20.04 8.84 -13.36
C VAL A 434 -20.91 8.19 -12.29
N ASP A 435 -20.75 6.89 -12.06
CA ASP A 435 -21.56 6.16 -11.09
C ASP A 435 -21.26 6.62 -9.65
N LEU A 436 -20.01 6.94 -9.34
CA LEU A 436 -19.63 7.50 -8.05
C LEU A 436 -20.29 8.86 -7.80
N GLN A 437 -20.22 9.78 -8.75
CA GLN A 437 -20.83 11.11 -8.63
C GLN A 437 -22.35 11.01 -8.45
N PHE A 438 -23.00 10.12 -9.21
CA PHE A 438 -24.42 9.87 -9.07
C PHE A 438 -24.79 9.30 -7.69
N ALA A 439 -23.99 8.37 -7.17
CA ALA A 439 -24.23 7.82 -5.84
C ALA A 439 -24.06 8.86 -4.72
N LEU A 440 -23.08 9.76 -4.86
CA LEU A 440 -22.84 10.84 -3.89
C LEU A 440 -23.96 11.89 -3.91
N SER A 441 -24.48 12.27 -5.09
CA SER A 441 -25.61 13.23 -5.18
C SER A 441 -26.85 12.69 -4.47
N ARG A 442 -27.18 11.41 -4.67
CA ARG A 442 -28.30 10.76 -3.96
C ARG A 442 -28.13 10.68 -2.45
N ALA A 443 -26.89 10.47 -2.00
CA ALA A 443 -26.57 10.43 -0.56
C ALA A 443 -26.76 11.81 0.11
N THR A 444 -26.60 12.90 -0.65
CA THR A 444 -26.83 14.28 -0.19
C THR A 444 -28.34 14.61 -0.20
N GLU A 445 -29.06 14.24 -1.24
CA GLU A 445 -30.51 14.49 -1.36
C GLU A 445 -31.32 13.74 -0.30
N GLY A 446 -30.91 12.53 0.09
CA GLY A 446 -31.54 11.75 1.16
C GLY A 446 -31.42 12.38 2.56
N SER A 447 -30.42 13.23 2.77
CA SER A 447 -30.22 13.96 4.03
C SER A 447 -31.11 15.21 4.12
N GLU A 448 -31.58 15.78 3.00
CA GLU A 448 -32.43 16.99 2.97
C GLU A 448 -33.93 16.67 3.18
N VAL A 449 -34.35 15.42 3.02
CA VAL A 449 -35.78 15.02 3.12
C VAL A 449 -36.21 14.65 4.54
N GLU A 450 -35.27 14.40 5.47
CA GLU A 450 -35.54 14.05 6.86
C GLU A 450 -35.23 15.19 7.85
N ALA A 451 -34.87 16.39 7.41
CA ALA A 451 -34.67 17.59 8.20
C ALA A 451 -35.90 18.53 8.06
#